data_13cffdccbfdda2778d9f4090bd5dc0cd
#
_entry.id   13cffdccbfdda2778d9f4090bd5dc0cd
#
_cell.length_a   1.000
_cell.length_b   1.000
_cell.length_c   1.000
_cell.angle_alpha   90.00
_cell.angle_beta   90.00
_cell.angle_gamma   90.00
#
_symmetry.space_group_name_H-M   'P 1'
#
loop_
_entity.id
_entity.type
_entity.pdbx_description
1 polymer ?
#
loop_
_entity_poly.entity_id
_entity_poly.type
_entity_poly.pdbx_seq_one_letter_code
_entity_poly.pdbx_strand_id
1 'polypeptide(L)'
;MNQMTLASLQHFNESLGEEPECSRNEWYDLTRYGLITYAGTPMALTGVVCNLILLKLFCKSKSLKTPTLYLLVLANLDLIIDLLYVPFFTVDALAIYHQYEFLYHIWHYYAMFMFGTSRLAQFASTYIILCATLERFIVVSQIRSLHFLTTYKGRICTVVFILMFAICLRLPAYFEYSIAFRTDCPLYMSYDYVPFIASWEHYQLFNFYVMTILHIFVPFALLLFLNISIVYVMKRNLRNIGWAFTTFVDMPKKLKGNSQFIESMSCSKKRRDELKCATWTTVAIATTYLCCSSLSLFVSVLENVMPDTSLLYNEDGSSTRFYTLATDAVSILVAVNSLLRLFVYSLCNPSFREQLVEEIPLFKACCTCCNKDEQDPKYTQVGYQNLMMSCGPHPQHPVML
;
A
#
# COMPACT_ATOMS: atom_id res chain seq x y z
N MET A 1 -15.96 -1.71 -29.73
CA MET A 1 -15.59 -0.36 -30.25
C MET A 1 -16.91 0.28 -30.60
N ASN A 2 -17.64 0.71 -29.59
CA ASN A 2 -19.09 0.71 -29.73
C ASN A 2 -19.68 1.97 -29.11
N GLN A 3 -20.68 2.42 -29.67
CA GLN A 3 -21.74 3.36 -29.34
C GLN A 3 -21.51 4.38 -28.20
N MET A 4 -20.81 4.00 -27.12
CA MET A 4 -20.53 4.90 -26.01
C MET A 4 -19.50 5.99 -26.35
N THR A 5 -18.46 5.67 -27.14
CA THR A 5 -17.51 6.67 -27.68
C THR A 5 -18.16 7.57 -28.70
N LEU A 6 -19.12 7.03 -29.48
CA LEU A 6 -19.90 7.83 -30.41
C LEU A 6 -21.00 8.66 -29.72
N ALA A 7 -21.64 8.11 -28.66
CA ALA A 7 -22.67 8.84 -27.90
C ALA A 7 -22.05 10.00 -27.09
N SER A 8 -20.89 9.81 -26.47
CA SER A 8 -20.17 10.89 -25.78
C SER A 8 -19.59 11.93 -26.76
N LEU A 9 -19.18 11.53 -27.97
CA LEU A 9 -18.77 12.46 -29.04
C LEU A 9 -19.95 13.15 -29.71
N GLN A 10 -21.10 12.48 -29.84
CA GLN A 10 -22.33 13.13 -30.34
C GLN A 10 -22.88 14.10 -29.30
N HIS A 11 -22.93 13.75 -28.03
CA HIS A 11 -23.31 14.66 -26.95
C HIS A 11 -22.39 15.88 -26.85
N PHE A 12 -21.08 15.71 -27.10
CA PHE A 12 -20.11 16.80 -27.15
C PHE A 12 -20.29 17.71 -28.38
N ASN A 13 -20.70 17.17 -29.53
CA ASN A 13 -20.97 17.95 -30.75
C ASN A 13 -22.36 18.63 -30.72
N GLU A 14 -23.35 18.06 -30.06
CA GLU A 14 -24.68 18.67 -29.89
C GLU A 14 -24.68 19.82 -28.88
N SER A 15 -23.78 19.78 -27.86
CA SER A 15 -23.64 20.85 -26.85
C SER A 15 -22.98 22.15 -27.37
N LEU A 16 -22.55 22.19 -28.63
CA LEU A 16 -21.99 23.41 -29.26
C LEU A 16 -23.03 24.44 -29.65
N GLY A 17 -24.33 24.18 -29.45
CA GLY A 17 -25.43 25.08 -29.82
C GLY A 17 -26.46 25.37 -28.71
N GLU A 18 -26.38 24.72 -27.55
CA GLU A 18 -27.26 24.97 -26.40
C GLU A 18 -26.57 25.86 -25.37
N GLU A 19 -27.36 26.75 -24.71
CA GLU A 19 -26.85 27.54 -23.58
C GLU A 19 -26.15 26.64 -22.60
N PRO A 20 -24.95 27.00 -22.13
CA PRO A 20 -24.13 26.11 -21.32
C PRO A 20 -24.84 25.78 -20.01
N GLU A 21 -25.37 24.57 -19.92
CA GLU A 21 -25.95 24.03 -18.71
C GLU A 21 -24.86 24.06 -17.61
N CYS A 22 -25.12 24.80 -16.51
CA CYS A 22 -24.17 24.88 -15.41
C CYS A 22 -23.90 23.49 -14.86
N SER A 23 -22.62 23.09 -14.73
CA SER A 23 -22.24 21.79 -14.23
C SER A 23 -22.93 21.53 -12.90
N ARG A 24 -23.80 20.51 -12.88
CA ARG A 24 -24.52 20.13 -11.67
C ARG A 24 -23.56 19.40 -10.76
N ASN A 25 -22.88 20.14 -9.87
CA ASN A 25 -22.08 19.50 -8.83
C ASN A 25 -22.98 18.56 -8.01
N GLU A 26 -22.57 17.30 -7.92
CA GLU A 26 -23.24 16.33 -7.06
C GLU A 26 -23.26 16.87 -5.64
N TRP A 27 -24.45 17.18 -5.14
CA TRP A 27 -24.61 17.63 -3.76
C TRP A 27 -24.13 16.54 -2.80
N TYR A 28 -23.29 16.91 -1.85
CA TYR A 28 -22.95 16.00 -0.74
C TYR A 28 -24.21 15.78 0.09
N ASP A 29 -24.77 14.58 0.01
CA ASP A 29 -25.79 14.18 0.96
C ASP A 29 -25.16 13.92 2.34
N LEU A 30 -25.98 13.86 3.39
CA LEU A 30 -25.50 13.63 4.77
C LEU A 30 -24.68 12.32 4.86
N THR A 31 -25.03 11.30 4.09
CA THR A 31 -24.34 9.99 4.10
C THR A 31 -22.94 10.12 3.52
N ARG A 32 -22.77 10.74 2.38
CA ARG A 32 -21.49 10.96 1.73
C ARG A 32 -20.59 11.87 2.57
N TYR A 33 -21.15 12.99 3.03
CA TYR A 33 -20.45 13.89 3.96
C TYR A 33 -19.97 13.15 5.21
N GLY A 34 -20.86 12.37 5.84
CA GLY A 34 -20.54 11.59 7.03
C GLY A 34 -19.44 10.55 6.77
N LEU A 35 -19.51 9.85 5.66
CA LEU A 35 -18.52 8.83 5.24
C LEU A 35 -17.13 9.45 5.10
N ILE A 36 -17.00 10.56 4.37
CA ILE A 36 -15.72 11.22 4.13
C ILE A 36 -15.18 11.87 5.40
N THR A 37 -16.03 12.65 6.11
CA THR A 37 -15.56 13.51 7.20
C THR A 37 -15.41 12.74 8.51
N TYR A 38 -16.38 11.89 8.89
CA TYR A 38 -16.36 11.20 10.18
C TYR A 38 -15.69 9.81 10.13
N ALA A 39 -15.62 9.16 8.96
CA ALA A 39 -14.91 7.90 8.83
C ALA A 39 -13.53 8.10 8.16
N GLY A 40 -13.47 8.67 6.96
CA GLY A 40 -12.24 8.77 6.18
C GLY A 40 -11.20 9.69 6.81
N THR A 41 -11.59 10.89 7.26
CA THR A 41 -10.64 11.87 7.85
C THR A 41 -9.93 11.35 9.09
N PRO A 42 -10.61 10.77 10.11
CA PRO A 42 -9.92 10.20 11.26
C PRO A 42 -9.00 9.03 10.89
N MET A 43 -9.38 8.19 9.91
CA MET A 43 -8.54 7.08 9.42
C MET A 43 -7.26 7.62 8.78
N ALA A 44 -7.36 8.62 7.91
CA ALA A 44 -6.21 9.24 7.27
C ALA A 44 -5.29 9.94 8.29
N LEU A 45 -5.85 10.73 9.23
CA LEU A 45 -5.04 11.39 10.26
C LEU A 45 -4.33 10.40 11.18
N THR A 46 -5.01 9.31 11.54
CA THR A 46 -4.38 8.23 12.32
C THR A 46 -3.31 7.53 11.49
N GLY A 47 -3.54 7.34 10.19
CA GLY A 47 -2.56 6.83 9.24
C GLY A 47 -1.30 7.69 9.17
N VAL A 48 -1.44 9.03 9.11
CA VAL A 48 -0.30 9.97 9.18
C VAL A 48 0.54 9.73 10.43
N VAL A 49 -0.09 9.65 11.60
CA VAL A 49 0.63 9.40 12.87
C VAL A 49 1.33 8.03 12.84
N CYS A 50 0.64 6.98 12.40
CA CYS A 50 1.20 5.63 12.30
C CYS A 50 2.41 5.57 11.35
N ASN A 51 2.33 6.21 10.18
CA ASN A 51 3.42 6.23 9.21
C ASN A 51 4.60 7.09 9.67
N LEU A 52 4.39 8.18 10.39
CA LEU A 52 5.47 8.94 11.04
C LEU A 52 6.20 8.09 12.09
N ILE A 53 5.48 7.28 12.86
CA ILE A 53 6.08 6.33 13.81
C ILE A 53 6.92 5.29 13.06
N LEU A 54 6.38 4.70 11.99
CA LEU A 54 7.10 3.73 11.15
C LEU A 54 8.38 4.33 10.57
N LEU A 55 8.32 5.54 10.03
CA LEU A 55 9.49 6.26 9.50
C LEU A 55 10.55 6.47 10.57
N LYS A 56 10.17 6.94 11.76
CA LYS A 56 11.09 7.14 12.88
C LYS A 56 11.81 5.83 13.25
N LEU A 57 11.08 4.73 13.37
CA LEU A 57 11.64 3.42 13.73
C LEU A 57 12.55 2.87 12.62
N PHE A 58 12.16 2.97 11.36
CA PHE A 58 12.97 2.48 10.24
C PHE A 58 14.23 3.32 10.02
N CYS A 59 14.17 4.64 10.21
CA CYS A 59 15.34 5.50 10.10
C CYS A 59 16.36 5.26 11.23
N LYS A 60 15.90 4.94 12.45
CA LYS A 60 16.77 4.64 13.59
C LYS A 60 17.44 3.27 13.46
N SER A 61 16.78 2.32 12.82
CA SER A 61 17.33 1.00 12.57
C SER A 61 18.58 1.12 11.69
N LYS A 62 19.77 0.71 12.20
CA LYS A 62 21.05 0.70 11.46
C LYS A 62 21.02 -0.19 10.19
N SER A 63 19.87 -0.68 9.84
CA SER A 63 19.62 -1.76 8.89
C SER A 63 19.04 -1.28 7.54
N LEU A 64 19.41 -0.08 7.07
CA LEU A 64 19.10 0.35 5.69
C LEU A 64 19.63 -0.63 4.61
N LYS A 65 20.59 -1.48 4.98
CA LYS A 65 21.13 -2.55 4.12
C LYS A 65 20.23 -3.80 4.01
N THR A 66 19.16 -3.87 4.81
CA THR A 66 18.24 -5.00 4.88
C THR A 66 16.99 -4.76 4.01
N PRO A 67 16.08 -5.74 3.92
CA PRO A 67 14.77 -5.59 3.27
C PRO A 67 13.90 -4.42 3.77
N THR A 68 14.28 -3.79 4.87
CA THR A 68 13.63 -2.62 5.48
C THR A 68 13.57 -1.42 4.53
N LEU A 69 14.41 -1.37 3.47
CA LEU A 69 14.39 -0.29 2.48
C LEU A 69 13.01 -0.17 1.79
N TYR A 70 12.43 -1.29 1.33
CA TYR A 70 11.09 -1.26 0.71
C TYR A 70 10.03 -0.74 1.69
N LEU A 71 10.15 -1.15 2.97
CA LEU A 71 9.21 -0.75 4.01
C LEU A 71 9.32 0.74 4.36
N LEU A 72 10.54 1.27 4.34
CA LEU A 72 10.79 2.71 4.53
C LEU A 72 10.18 3.53 3.39
N VAL A 73 10.43 3.14 2.13
CA VAL A 73 9.85 3.82 0.96
C VAL A 73 8.32 3.73 0.99
N LEU A 74 7.80 2.57 1.37
CA LEU A 74 6.37 2.33 1.49
C LEU A 74 5.72 3.26 2.53
N ALA A 75 6.32 3.38 3.73
CA ALA A 75 5.83 4.29 4.77
C ALA A 75 5.86 5.77 4.34
N ASN A 76 6.84 6.18 3.51
CA ASN A 76 6.86 7.52 2.91
C ASN A 76 5.71 7.73 1.92
N LEU A 77 5.48 6.77 1.02
CA LEU A 77 4.37 6.85 0.04
C LEU A 77 3.01 6.87 0.73
N ASP A 78 2.84 6.06 1.78
CA ASP A 78 1.61 6.03 2.56
C ASP A 78 1.38 7.33 3.33
N LEU A 79 2.45 7.91 3.90
CA LEU A 79 2.38 9.21 4.53
C LEU A 79 1.89 10.28 3.54
N ILE A 80 2.38 10.25 2.29
CA ILE A 80 1.92 11.16 1.25
C ILE A 80 0.43 10.93 0.93
N ILE A 81 0.01 9.68 0.78
CA ILE A 81 -1.41 9.32 0.49
C ILE A 81 -2.32 9.83 1.60
N ASP A 82 -1.98 9.55 2.86
CA ASP A 82 -2.78 9.96 4.02
C ASP A 82 -2.82 11.49 4.21
N LEU A 83 -1.69 12.18 3.97
CA LEU A 83 -1.63 13.64 4.02
C LEU A 83 -2.47 14.30 2.91
N LEU A 84 -2.54 13.69 1.73
CA LEU A 84 -3.33 14.21 0.61
C LEU A 84 -4.83 13.96 0.79
N TYR A 85 -5.24 13.02 1.64
CA TYR A 85 -6.65 12.70 1.85
C TYR A 85 -7.44 13.91 2.37
N VAL A 86 -6.92 14.59 3.38
CA VAL A 86 -7.60 15.72 4.02
C VAL A 86 -7.82 16.89 3.06
N PRO A 87 -6.77 17.45 2.40
CA PRO A 87 -6.98 18.57 1.50
C PRO A 87 -7.78 18.20 0.23
N PHE A 88 -7.77 16.94 -0.19
CA PHE A 88 -8.46 16.53 -1.40
C PHE A 88 -9.93 16.16 -1.15
N PHE A 89 -10.23 15.29 -0.18
CA PHE A 89 -11.59 14.81 0.08
C PHE A 89 -12.30 15.61 1.16
N THR A 90 -11.63 15.88 2.30
CA THR A 90 -12.29 16.53 3.45
C THR A 90 -12.59 17.99 3.17
N VAL A 91 -11.66 18.73 2.57
CA VAL A 91 -11.85 20.15 2.26
C VAL A 91 -12.98 20.32 1.23
N ASP A 92 -13.07 19.47 0.20
CA ASP A 92 -14.13 19.45 -0.77
C ASP A 92 -15.50 19.21 -0.09
N ALA A 93 -15.60 18.15 0.71
CA ALA A 93 -16.82 17.83 1.45
C ALA A 93 -17.28 18.97 2.36
N LEU A 94 -16.34 19.62 3.08
CA LEU A 94 -16.66 20.78 3.93
C LEU A 94 -17.09 21.99 3.12
N ALA A 95 -16.39 22.27 2.01
CA ALA A 95 -16.68 23.42 1.15
C ALA A 95 -18.08 23.36 0.56
N ILE A 96 -18.48 22.19 0.03
CA ILE A 96 -19.78 22.02 -0.62
C ILE A 96 -20.90 21.85 0.41
N TYR A 97 -20.72 21.01 1.44
CA TYR A 97 -21.77 20.73 2.42
C TYR A 97 -22.13 21.94 3.29
N HIS A 98 -21.12 22.69 3.76
CA HIS A 98 -21.33 23.90 4.56
C HIS A 98 -21.34 25.20 3.77
N GLN A 99 -21.19 25.09 2.45
CA GLN A 99 -21.18 26.25 1.55
C GLN A 99 -20.12 27.31 1.93
N TYR A 100 -18.88 26.84 2.20
CA TYR A 100 -17.76 27.73 2.48
C TYR A 100 -17.09 28.18 1.18
N GLU A 101 -17.42 29.40 0.69
CA GLU A 101 -16.92 29.97 -0.55
C GLU A 101 -15.38 29.96 -0.66
N PHE A 102 -14.70 30.42 0.39
CA PHE A 102 -13.24 30.45 0.41
C PHE A 102 -12.61 29.05 0.23
N LEU A 103 -13.16 28.03 0.90
CA LEU A 103 -12.65 26.65 0.77
C LEU A 103 -12.95 26.10 -0.63
N TYR A 104 -14.12 26.44 -1.21
CA TYR A 104 -14.50 26.02 -2.54
C TYR A 104 -13.53 26.55 -3.60
N HIS A 105 -13.19 27.82 -3.58
CA HIS A 105 -12.25 28.40 -4.53
C HIS A 105 -10.83 27.88 -4.35
N ILE A 106 -10.33 27.80 -3.11
CA ILE A 106 -8.97 27.36 -2.85
C ILE A 106 -8.78 25.88 -3.20
N TRP A 107 -9.80 25.04 -2.99
CA TRP A 107 -9.76 23.64 -3.34
C TRP A 107 -9.56 23.44 -4.86
N HIS A 108 -10.32 24.13 -5.69
CA HIS A 108 -10.19 24.02 -7.14
C HIS A 108 -8.81 24.45 -7.65
N TYR A 109 -8.15 25.38 -6.97
CA TYR A 109 -6.81 25.81 -7.34
C TYR A 109 -5.77 24.68 -7.25
N TYR A 110 -5.84 23.79 -6.27
CA TYR A 110 -4.85 22.74 -6.08
C TYR A 110 -5.34 21.32 -6.39
N ALA A 111 -6.62 21.12 -6.63
CA ALA A 111 -7.25 19.80 -6.75
C ALA A 111 -6.56 18.90 -7.81
N MET A 112 -6.25 19.42 -9.00
CA MET A 112 -5.60 18.64 -10.06
C MET A 112 -4.20 18.16 -9.65
N PHE A 113 -3.43 19.00 -8.97
CA PHE A 113 -2.12 18.62 -8.48
C PHE A 113 -2.20 17.53 -7.40
N MET A 114 -3.15 17.65 -6.46
CA MET A 114 -3.39 16.66 -5.42
C MET A 114 -3.86 15.32 -6.01
N PHE A 115 -4.76 15.37 -6.99
CA PHE A 115 -5.23 14.19 -7.72
C PHE A 115 -4.08 13.44 -8.39
N GLY A 116 -3.28 14.11 -9.21
CA GLY A 116 -2.13 13.50 -9.88
C GLY A 116 -1.12 12.91 -8.91
N THR A 117 -0.80 13.63 -7.82
CA THR A 117 0.14 13.18 -6.78
C THR A 117 -0.39 11.95 -6.02
N SER A 118 -1.68 11.93 -5.68
CA SER A 118 -2.32 10.79 -5.03
C SER A 118 -2.28 9.54 -5.92
N ARG A 119 -2.62 9.67 -7.20
CA ARG A 119 -2.56 8.58 -8.19
C ARG A 119 -1.14 8.04 -8.38
N LEU A 120 -0.15 8.93 -8.43
CA LEU A 120 1.26 8.56 -8.51
C LEU A 120 1.72 7.78 -7.27
N ALA A 121 1.42 8.28 -6.07
CA ALA A 121 1.81 7.66 -4.81
C ALA A 121 1.16 6.28 -4.63
N GLN A 122 -0.13 6.12 -4.95
CA GLN A 122 -0.85 4.86 -4.89
C GLN A 122 -0.26 3.82 -5.86
N PHE A 123 0.04 4.23 -7.10
CA PHE A 123 0.67 3.36 -8.09
C PHE A 123 2.05 2.89 -7.60
N ALA A 124 2.90 3.80 -7.16
CA ALA A 124 4.24 3.49 -6.64
C ALA A 124 4.17 2.57 -5.41
N SER A 125 3.28 2.85 -4.44
CA SER A 125 3.06 2.05 -3.23
C SER A 125 2.70 0.60 -3.58
N THR A 126 1.79 0.39 -4.53
CA THR A 126 1.37 -0.93 -5.01
C THR A 126 2.55 -1.75 -5.55
N TYR A 127 3.38 -1.15 -6.41
CA TYR A 127 4.54 -1.83 -6.98
C TYR A 127 5.68 -2.05 -5.97
N ILE A 128 5.84 -1.17 -4.98
CA ILE A 128 6.77 -1.40 -3.86
C ILE A 128 6.35 -2.61 -3.02
N ILE A 129 5.05 -2.78 -2.73
CA ILE A 129 4.53 -3.98 -2.05
C ILE A 129 4.80 -5.23 -2.90
N LEU A 130 4.54 -5.16 -4.20
CA LEU A 130 4.78 -6.26 -5.13
C LEU A 130 6.26 -6.69 -5.13
N CYS A 131 7.18 -5.74 -5.22
CA CYS A 131 8.62 -6.04 -5.20
C CYS A 131 9.12 -6.54 -3.85
N ALA A 132 8.60 -6.00 -2.73
CA ALA A 132 8.90 -6.53 -1.41
C ALA A 132 8.43 -7.99 -1.27
N THR A 133 7.24 -8.31 -1.80
CA THR A 133 6.70 -9.68 -1.80
C THR A 133 7.49 -10.60 -2.72
N LEU A 134 7.87 -10.13 -3.90
CA LEU A 134 8.73 -10.87 -4.83
C LEU A 134 10.10 -11.17 -4.22
N GLU A 135 10.73 -10.20 -3.54
CA GLU A 135 12.00 -10.44 -2.84
C GLU A 135 11.84 -11.55 -1.79
N ARG A 136 10.75 -11.55 -1.02
CA ARG A 136 10.48 -12.61 -0.05
C ARG A 136 10.29 -13.97 -0.71
N PHE A 137 9.59 -14.01 -1.82
CA PHE A 137 9.44 -15.23 -2.60
C PHE A 137 10.80 -15.77 -3.08
N ILE A 138 11.67 -14.92 -3.63
CA ILE A 138 13.02 -15.30 -4.08
C ILE A 138 13.84 -15.89 -2.92
N VAL A 139 13.82 -15.23 -1.75
CA VAL A 139 14.57 -15.67 -0.56
C VAL A 139 14.05 -17.01 -0.03
N VAL A 140 12.72 -17.17 0.07
CA VAL A 140 12.10 -18.39 0.62
C VAL A 140 12.24 -19.58 -0.35
N SER A 141 12.14 -19.31 -1.66
CA SER A 141 12.29 -20.31 -2.73
C SER A 141 13.75 -20.60 -3.11
N GLN A 142 14.71 -19.83 -2.58
CA GLN A 142 16.15 -19.97 -2.85
C GLN A 142 16.52 -19.90 -4.34
N ILE A 143 15.85 -19.02 -5.11
CA ILE A 143 16.08 -18.86 -6.55
C ILE A 143 17.40 -18.10 -6.77
N ARG A 144 18.45 -18.82 -7.23
CA ARG A 144 19.79 -18.25 -7.41
C ARG A 144 19.87 -17.22 -8.54
N SER A 145 19.14 -17.40 -9.63
CA SER A 145 19.17 -16.52 -10.82
C SER A 145 18.70 -15.09 -10.51
N LEU A 146 17.81 -14.91 -9.55
CA LEU A 146 17.26 -13.61 -9.16
C LEU A 146 17.87 -13.05 -7.85
N HIS A 147 18.92 -13.69 -7.33
CA HIS A 147 19.54 -13.30 -6.06
C HIS A 147 20.10 -11.87 -6.08
N PHE A 148 20.45 -11.32 -7.26
CA PHE A 148 20.91 -9.94 -7.38
C PHE A 148 19.89 -8.91 -6.86
N LEU A 149 18.57 -9.18 -7.00
CA LEU A 149 17.50 -8.32 -6.51
C LEU A 149 17.47 -8.23 -4.98
N THR A 150 18.00 -9.23 -4.28
CA THR A 150 18.06 -9.26 -2.82
C THR A 150 19.27 -8.52 -2.25
N THR A 151 20.20 -8.09 -3.11
CA THR A 151 21.38 -7.31 -2.72
C THR A 151 21.00 -5.85 -2.44
N TYR A 152 21.80 -5.14 -1.64
CA TYR A 152 21.56 -3.72 -1.34
C TYR A 152 21.47 -2.85 -2.60
N LYS A 153 22.42 -3.02 -3.55
CA LYS A 153 22.41 -2.29 -4.82
C LYS A 153 21.20 -2.65 -5.68
N GLY A 154 20.84 -3.93 -5.72
CA GLY A 154 19.66 -4.40 -6.46
C GLY A 154 18.37 -3.78 -5.92
N ARG A 155 18.19 -3.70 -4.60
CA ARG A 155 17.03 -3.06 -3.97
C ARG A 155 16.92 -1.58 -4.31
N ILE A 156 18.03 -0.82 -4.22
CA ILE A 156 18.02 0.60 -4.60
C ILE A 156 17.65 0.75 -6.08
N CYS A 157 18.27 -0.03 -6.96
CA CYS A 157 17.97 0.00 -8.37
C CYS A 157 16.50 -0.30 -8.65
N THR A 158 15.93 -1.30 -7.98
CA THR A 158 14.50 -1.65 -8.08
C THR A 158 13.60 -0.51 -7.62
N VAL A 159 13.89 0.12 -6.46
CA VAL A 159 13.11 1.26 -5.94
C VAL A 159 13.16 2.44 -6.92
N VAL A 160 14.36 2.82 -7.38
CA VAL A 160 14.52 3.91 -8.35
C VAL A 160 13.78 3.60 -9.65
N PHE A 161 13.89 2.39 -10.15
CA PHE A 161 13.17 1.95 -11.36
C PHE A 161 11.64 2.07 -11.19
N ILE A 162 11.09 1.61 -10.04
CA ILE A 162 9.65 1.71 -9.78
C ILE A 162 9.20 3.16 -9.71
N LEU A 163 9.94 4.04 -9.02
CA LEU A 163 9.57 5.43 -8.90
C LEU A 163 9.60 6.13 -10.26
N MET A 164 10.64 5.90 -11.06
CA MET A 164 10.72 6.43 -12.43
C MET A 164 9.60 5.89 -13.32
N PHE A 165 9.32 4.59 -13.24
CA PHE A 165 8.23 3.94 -13.98
C PHE A 165 6.86 4.52 -13.59
N ALA A 166 6.63 4.73 -12.28
CA ALA A 166 5.40 5.37 -11.78
C ALA A 166 5.26 6.81 -12.31
N ILE A 167 6.34 7.61 -12.28
CA ILE A 167 6.34 8.97 -12.81
C ILE A 167 6.02 8.96 -14.31
N CYS A 168 6.70 8.15 -15.10
CA CYS A 168 6.46 8.09 -16.55
C CYS A 168 5.03 7.71 -16.90
N LEU A 169 4.43 6.76 -16.18
CA LEU A 169 3.06 6.31 -16.47
C LEU A 169 1.98 7.25 -15.92
N ARG A 170 2.23 7.91 -14.77
CA ARG A 170 1.24 8.74 -14.08
C ARG A 170 1.38 10.25 -14.33
N LEU A 171 2.46 10.68 -14.97
CA LEU A 171 2.64 12.09 -15.35
C LEU A 171 1.46 12.65 -16.15
N PRO A 172 0.88 11.94 -17.13
CA PRO A 172 -0.27 12.45 -17.89
C PRO A 172 -1.49 12.77 -17.01
N ALA A 173 -1.67 12.11 -15.85
CA ALA A 173 -2.81 12.36 -14.96
C ALA A 173 -2.87 13.81 -14.43
N TYR A 174 -1.74 14.54 -14.42
CA TYR A 174 -1.73 15.95 -14.04
C TYR A 174 -2.33 16.87 -15.10
N PHE A 175 -2.48 16.37 -16.32
CA PHE A 175 -2.98 17.11 -17.48
C PHE A 175 -4.28 16.51 -18.04
N GLU A 176 -4.94 15.61 -17.34
CA GLU A 176 -6.19 14.99 -17.79
C GLU A 176 -7.27 16.03 -18.00
N TYR A 177 -7.42 16.94 -17.05
CA TYR A 177 -8.44 17.99 -17.05
C TYR A 177 -7.80 19.34 -16.76
N SER A 178 -8.41 20.40 -17.32
CA SER A 178 -8.19 21.78 -16.92
C SER A 178 -9.43 22.30 -16.20
N ILE A 179 -9.24 23.23 -15.28
CA ILE A 179 -10.35 23.85 -14.54
C ILE A 179 -10.67 25.19 -15.19
N ALA A 180 -11.89 25.36 -15.70
CA ALA A 180 -12.41 26.61 -16.22
C ALA A 180 -13.37 27.22 -15.19
N PHE A 181 -13.27 28.53 -15.00
CA PHE A 181 -14.18 29.29 -14.14
C PHE A 181 -15.25 29.94 -15.01
N ARG A 182 -16.54 29.71 -14.75
CA ARG A 182 -17.70 30.26 -15.44
C ARG A 182 -18.38 31.30 -14.56
N THR A 183 -18.43 32.54 -15.02
CA THR A 183 -19.09 33.66 -14.34
C THR A 183 -20.59 33.60 -14.37
N ASP A 184 -21.16 32.89 -15.36
CA ASP A 184 -22.61 32.85 -15.66
C ASP A 184 -23.34 31.82 -14.78
N CYS A 185 -22.61 30.98 -14.05
CA CYS A 185 -23.17 29.94 -13.20
C CYS A 185 -23.19 30.34 -11.71
N PRO A 186 -24.12 29.75 -10.89
CA PRO A 186 -24.14 29.93 -9.48
C PRO A 186 -22.80 29.55 -8.85
N LEU A 187 -22.42 30.16 -7.72
CA LEU A 187 -21.11 30.04 -7.09
C LEU A 187 -20.59 28.59 -6.99
N TYR A 188 -21.38 27.66 -6.48
CA TYR A 188 -20.99 26.24 -6.30
C TYR A 188 -21.14 25.38 -7.57
N MET A 189 -21.44 25.99 -8.72
CA MET A 189 -21.47 25.38 -10.04
C MET A 189 -20.57 26.15 -11.04
N SER A 190 -19.73 27.04 -10.53
CA SER A 190 -18.93 27.97 -11.35
C SER A 190 -17.62 27.36 -11.87
N TYR A 191 -17.18 26.23 -11.35
CA TYR A 191 -16.01 25.53 -11.86
C TYR A 191 -16.41 24.32 -12.68
N ASP A 192 -15.84 24.23 -13.86
CA ASP A 192 -16.06 23.16 -14.81
C ASP A 192 -14.73 22.42 -15.12
N TYR A 193 -14.80 21.09 -15.19
CA TYR A 193 -13.66 20.26 -15.53
C TYR A 193 -13.63 20.02 -17.04
N VAL A 194 -12.86 20.82 -17.74
CA VAL A 194 -12.70 20.71 -19.19
C VAL A 194 -11.66 19.63 -19.50
N PRO A 195 -12.01 18.54 -20.22
CA PRO A 195 -11.06 17.51 -20.58
C PRO A 195 -9.99 18.09 -21.52
N PHE A 196 -8.70 17.97 -21.12
CA PHE A 196 -7.57 18.40 -21.93
C PHE A 196 -6.96 17.19 -22.65
N ILE A 197 -6.07 16.43 -22.02
CA ILE A 197 -5.57 15.18 -22.60
C ILE A 197 -6.65 14.09 -22.59
N ALA A 198 -7.58 14.14 -21.63
CA ALA A 198 -8.65 13.16 -21.50
C ALA A 198 -9.57 13.10 -22.76
N SER A 199 -9.62 14.14 -23.59
CA SER A 199 -10.34 14.13 -24.87
C SER A 199 -9.61 13.36 -25.99
N TRP A 200 -8.33 13.04 -25.86
CA TRP A 200 -7.57 12.35 -26.89
C TRP A 200 -7.91 10.86 -26.92
N GLU A 201 -8.35 10.34 -28.06
CA GLU A 201 -8.71 8.93 -28.22
C GLU A 201 -7.60 7.98 -27.80
N HIS A 202 -6.35 8.26 -28.19
CA HIS A 202 -5.20 7.44 -27.81
C HIS A 202 -4.95 7.44 -26.29
N TYR A 203 -5.20 8.58 -25.62
CA TYR A 203 -5.06 8.64 -24.17
C TYR A 203 -6.20 7.91 -23.44
N GLN A 204 -7.41 7.97 -23.95
CA GLN A 204 -8.55 7.21 -23.42
C GLN A 204 -8.27 5.71 -23.50
N LEU A 205 -7.80 5.21 -24.65
CA LEU A 205 -7.40 3.82 -24.82
C LEU A 205 -6.25 3.43 -23.87
N PHE A 206 -5.24 4.30 -23.75
CA PHE A 206 -4.13 4.08 -22.81
C PHE A 206 -4.62 4.03 -21.36
N ASN A 207 -5.43 4.99 -20.93
CA ASN A 207 -5.93 5.04 -19.56
C ASN A 207 -6.85 3.85 -19.26
N PHE A 208 -7.75 3.52 -20.17
CA PHE A 208 -8.71 2.45 -20.02
C PHE A 208 -8.02 1.06 -20.00
N TYR A 209 -7.24 0.72 -21.02
CA TYR A 209 -6.66 -0.62 -21.13
C TYR A 209 -5.35 -0.75 -20.35
N VAL A 210 -4.39 0.16 -20.58
CA VAL A 210 -3.05 0.01 -20.02
C VAL A 210 -3.03 0.32 -18.54
N MET A 211 -3.63 1.47 -18.14
CA MET A 211 -3.56 1.90 -16.74
C MET A 211 -4.43 1.05 -15.83
N THR A 212 -5.63 0.68 -16.25
CA THR A 212 -6.49 -0.22 -15.45
C THR A 212 -5.85 -1.57 -15.25
N ILE A 213 -5.31 -2.17 -16.33
CA ILE A 213 -4.62 -3.46 -16.25
C ILE A 213 -3.39 -3.36 -15.35
N LEU A 214 -2.51 -2.38 -15.59
CA LEU A 214 -1.25 -2.26 -14.84
C LEU A 214 -1.46 -1.81 -13.39
N HIS A 215 -2.46 -0.99 -13.11
CA HIS A 215 -2.66 -0.48 -11.74
C HIS A 215 -3.42 -1.45 -10.84
N ILE A 216 -4.40 -2.17 -11.37
CA ILE A 216 -5.33 -2.97 -10.56
C ILE A 216 -5.16 -4.45 -10.83
N PHE A 217 -5.38 -4.91 -12.06
CA PHE A 217 -5.45 -6.35 -12.36
C PHE A 217 -4.10 -7.06 -12.20
N VAL A 218 -3.04 -6.53 -12.78
CA VAL A 218 -1.72 -7.17 -12.76
C VAL A 218 -1.14 -7.24 -11.34
N PRO A 219 -1.08 -6.14 -10.55
CA PRO A 219 -0.58 -6.21 -9.18
C PRO A 219 -1.43 -7.11 -8.29
N PHE A 220 -2.77 -7.07 -8.41
CA PHE A 220 -3.66 -7.92 -7.64
C PHE A 220 -3.41 -9.41 -7.90
N ALA A 221 -3.38 -9.82 -9.18
CA ALA A 221 -3.15 -11.20 -9.57
C ALA A 221 -1.76 -11.70 -9.15
N LEU A 222 -0.71 -10.87 -9.36
CA LEU A 222 0.66 -11.22 -8.99
C LEU A 222 0.83 -11.32 -7.47
N LEU A 223 0.27 -10.38 -6.69
CA LEU A 223 0.33 -10.42 -5.23
C LEU A 223 -0.40 -11.64 -4.67
N LEU A 224 -1.57 -11.98 -5.22
CA LEU A 224 -2.32 -13.16 -4.82
C LEU A 224 -1.51 -14.43 -5.10
N PHE A 225 -0.96 -14.56 -6.32
CA PHE A 225 -0.12 -15.69 -6.71
C PHE A 225 1.13 -15.81 -5.83
N LEU A 226 1.86 -14.72 -5.63
CA LEU A 226 3.07 -14.70 -4.79
C LEU A 226 2.77 -15.05 -3.34
N ASN A 227 1.68 -14.53 -2.75
CA ASN A 227 1.29 -14.85 -1.39
C ASN A 227 0.98 -16.34 -1.22
N ILE A 228 0.19 -16.92 -2.09
CA ILE A 228 -0.12 -18.35 -2.07
C ILE A 228 1.17 -19.17 -2.21
N SER A 229 2.04 -18.79 -3.16
CA SER A 229 3.30 -19.47 -3.42
C SER A 229 4.26 -19.41 -2.22
N ILE A 230 4.40 -18.25 -1.58
CA ILE A 230 5.23 -18.08 -0.36
C ILE A 230 4.72 -19.00 0.77
N VAL A 231 3.42 -18.99 1.04
CA VAL A 231 2.82 -19.82 2.10
C VAL A 231 3.02 -21.32 1.79
N TYR A 232 2.84 -21.72 0.53
CA TYR A 232 3.06 -23.11 0.11
C TYR A 232 4.53 -23.54 0.31
N VAL A 233 5.48 -22.75 -0.18
CA VAL A 233 6.93 -23.05 -0.04
C VAL A 233 7.35 -23.06 1.43
N MET A 234 6.87 -22.10 2.23
CA MET A 234 7.13 -22.09 3.66
C MET A 234 6.62 -23.36 4.37
N LYS A 235 5.38 -23.78 4.10
CA LYS A 235 4.82 -25.01 4.68
C LYS A 235 5.63 -26.24 4.26
N ARG A 236 6.08 -26.30 3.00
CA ARG A 236 6.94 -27.38 2.50
C ARG A 236 8.27 -27.41 3.22
N ASN A 237 8.93 -26.24 3.35
CA ASN A 237 10.21 -26.13 4.03
C ASN A 237 10.11 -26.51 5.52
N LEU A 238 9.03 -26.12 6.20
CA LEU A 238 8.79 -26.49 7.60
C LEU A 238 8.62 -28.01 7.78
N ARG A 239 7.92 -28.70 6.88
CA ARG A 239 7.79 -30.17 6.90
C ARG A 239 9.17 -30.83 6.76
N ASN A 240 9.96 -30.40 5.79
CA ASN A 240 11.30 -30.97 5.57
C ASN A 240 12.22 -30.80 6.78
N ILE A 241 12.10 -29.68 7.51
CA ILE A 241 12.86 -29.43 8.74
C ILE A 241 12.35 -30.30 9.89
N GLY A 242 11.04 -30.53 10.01
CA GLY A 242 10.46 -31.45 10.99
C GLY A 242 11.06 -32.83 10.87
N TRP A 243 11.17 -33.37 9.66
CA TRP A 243 11.84 -34.66 9.40
C TRP A 243 13.33 -34.64 9.79
N ALA A 244 14.07 -33.57 9.44
CA ALA A 244 15.47 -33.43 9.79
C ALA A 244 15.68 -33.32 11.31
N PHE A 245 14.75 -32.71 12.06
CA PHE A 245 14.81 -32.59 13.51
C PHE A 245 14.53 -33.91 14.22
N THR A 246 13.58 -34.72 13.76
CA THR A 246 13.33 -36.08 14.30
C THR A 246 14.53 -36.97 14.08
N THR A 247 15.16 -36.92 12.90
CA THR A 247 16.39 -37.66 12.60
C THR A 247 17.55 -37.22 13.50
N PHE A 248 17.61 -35.94 13.92
CA PHE A 248 18.65 -35.43 14.80
C PHE A 248 18.46 -35.81 16.29
N VAL A 249 17.19 -35.94 16.73
CA VAL A 249 16.87 -36.39 18.10
C VAL A 249 17.39 -37.81 18.34
N ASP A 250 17.43 -38.62 17.28
CA ASP A 250 17.90 -40.01 17.30
C ASP A 250 19.44 -40.17 17.19
N MET A 251 20.21 -39.06 17.09
CA MET A 251 21.67 -39.10 17.01
C MET A 251 22.33 -39.41 18.38
N PRO A 252 23.43 -40.18 18.40
CA PRO A 252 24.10 -40.59 19.60
C PRO A 252 24.65 -39.42 20.43
N LYS A 253 24.51 -39.51 21.75
CA LYS A 253 24.85 -38.49 22.75
C LYS A 253 26.28 -37.90 22.64
N LYS A 254 27.24 -38.61 22.04
CA LYS A 254 28.63 -38.14 21.84
C LYS A 254 28.79 -36.92 20.93
N LEU A 255 27.84 -36.68 19.97
CA LEU A 255 27.88 -35.50 19.09
C LEU A 255 27.23 -34.27 19.74
N LYS A 256 26.42 -34.46 20.80
CA LYS A 256 25.70 -33.35 21.48
C LYS A 256 26.61 -32.53 22.42
N GLY A 257 27.85 -32.96 22.67
CA GLY A 257 28.75 -32.34 23.67
C GLY A 257 29.64 -31.20 23.17
N ASN A 258 29.57 -30.83 21.89
CA ASN A 258 30.44 -29.79 21.35
C ASN A 258 29.79 -28.41 21.46
N SER A 259 30.29 -27.55 22.37
CA SER A 259 29.75 -26.21 22.65
C SER A 259 29.66 -25.33 21.40
N GLN A 260 30.65 -25.40 20.50
CA GLN A 260 30.64 -24.66 19.22
C GLN A 260 29.53 -25.12 18.29
N PHE A 261 29.16 -26.40 18.31
CA PHE A 261 28.06 -26.93 17.47
C PHE A 261 26.71 -26.48 18.02
N ILE A 262 26.52 -26.42 19.33
CA ILE A 262 25.29 -25.92 19.98
C ILE A 262 25.12 -24.43 19.69
N GLU A 263 26.19 -23.64 19.72
CA GLU A 263 26.18 -22.21 19.47
C GLU A 263 25.86 -21.92 17.99
N SER A 264 26.45 -22.65 17.04
CA SER A 264 26.15 -22.54 15.63
C SER A 264 24.70 -22.93 15.30
N MET A 265 24.14 -23.92 15.96
CA MET A 265 22.72 -24.30 15.84
C MET A 265 21.79 -23.24 16.41
N SER A 266 22.13 -22.64 17.56
CA SER A 266 21.34 -21.56 18.16
C SER A 266 21.29 -20.33 17.26
N CYS A 267 22.43 -19.90 16.70
CA CYS A 267 22.54 -18.80 15.76
C CYS A 267 21.74 -19.08 14.46
N SER A 268 21.84 -20.29 13.93
CA SER A 268 21.07 -20.73 12.76
C SER A 268 19.55 -20.76 13.01
N LYS A 269 19.12 -21.15 14.22
CA LYS A 269 17.71 -21.13 14.63
C LYS A 269 17.20 -19.70 14.71
N LYS A 270 17.90 -18.78 15.37
CA LYS A 270 17.54 -17.37 15.50
C LYS A 270 17.39 -16.72 14.12
N ARG A 271 18.36 -16.89 13.23
CA ARG A 271 18.31 -16.36 11.87
C ARG A 271 17.09 -16.87 11.07
N ARG A 272 16.72 -18.15 11.26
CA ARG A 272 15.53 -18.73 10.61
C ARG A 272 14.24 -18.13 11.16
N ASP A 273 14.16 -17.91 12.46
CA ASP A 273 12.97 -17.34 13.08
C ASP A 273 12.78 -15.86 12.67
N GLU A 274 13.86 -15.08 12.57
CA GLU A 274 13.85 -13.73 12.01
C GLU A 274 13.36 -13.72 10.54
N LEU A 275 13.84 -14.66 9.71
CA LEU A 275 13.37 -14.81 8.33
C LEU A 275 11.88 -15.17 8.25
N LYS A 276 11.42 -16.06 9.13
CA LYS A 276 9.98 -16.41 9.20
C LYS A 276 9.15 -15.20 9.59
N CYS A 277 9.53 -14.48 10.65
CA CYS A 277 8.80 -13.26 11.06
C CYS A 277 8.75 -12.23 9.94
N ALA A 278 9.88 -11.94 9.30
CA ALA A 278 9.93 -11.00 8.18
C ALA A 278 9.07 -11.45 6.97
N THR A 279 9.01 -12.75 6.70
CA THR A 279 8.18 -13.31 5.62
C THR A 279 6.70 -13.21 5.97
N TRP A 280 6.32 -13.60 7.19
CA TRP A 280 4.93 -13.48 7.66
C TRP A 280 4.44 -12.03 7.68
N THR A 281 5.29 -11.08 8.09
CA THR A 281 4.98 -9.66 8.01
C THR A 281 4.67 -9.22 6.58
N THR A 282 5.50 -9.63 5.61
CA THR A 282 5.26 -9.27 4.20
C THR A 282 3.99 -9.92 3.64
N VAL A 283 3.75 -11.21 3.96
CA VAL A 283 2.51 -11.91 3.57
C VAL A 283 1.28 -11.22 4.17
N ALA A 284 1.34 -10.82 5.44
CA ALA A 284 0.24 -10.09 6.08
C ALA A 284 -0.02 -8.73 5.43
N ILE A 285 1.03 -7.95 5.12
CA ILE A 285 0.91 -6.65 4.41
C ILE A 285 0.27 -6.85 3.02
N ALA A 286 0.73 -7.85 2.26
CA ALA A 286 0.15 -8.12 0.95
C ALA A 286 -1.30 -8.62 1.06
N THR A 287 -1.65 -9.38 2.09
CA THR A 287 -3.02 -9.84 2.34
C THR A 287 -3.94 -8.67 2.71
N THR A 288 -3.51 -7.76 3.61
CA THR A 288 -4.30 -6.56 3.95
C THR A 288 -4.51 -5.67 2.72
N TYR A 289 -3.47 -5.50 1.89
CA TYR A 289 -3.60 -4.79 0.62
C TYR A 289 -4.63 -5.46 -0.30
N LEU A 290 -4.58 -6.77 -0.50
CA LEU A 290 -5.55 -7.50 -1.33
C LEU A 290 -7.00 -7.36 -0.82
N CYS A 291 -7.19 -7.44 0.50
CA CYS A 291 -8.51 -7.24 1.11
C CYS A 291 -9.03 -5.81 0.88
N CYS A 292 -8.19 -4.79 1.13
CA CYS A 292 -8.60 -3.39 0.94
C CYS A 292 -8.80 -3.03 -0.54
N SER A 293 -8.03 -3.65 -1.45
CA SER A 293 -8.13 -3.40 -2.89
C SER A 293 -9.23 -4.20 -3.58
N SER A 294 -9.88 -5.14 -2.89
CA SER A 294 -10.92 -5.99 -3.49
C SER A 294 -12.13 -5.18 -3.99
N LEU A 295 -12.52 -4.14 -3.25
CA LEU A 295 -13.60 -3.24 -3.67
C LEU A 295 -13.20 -2.41 -4.91
N SER A 296 -11.97 -1.92 -4.95
CA SER A 296 -11.44 -1.23 -6.13
C SER A 296 -11.44 -2.13 -7.36
N LEU A 297 -11.01 -3.40 -7.19
CA LEU A 297 -11.08 -4.39 -8.26
C LEU A 297 -12.52 -4.63 -8.73
N PHE A 298 -13.46 -4.76 -7.80
CA PHE A 298 -14.87 -4.95 -8.12
C PHE A 298 -15.46 -3.78 -8.90
N VAL A 299 -15.22 -2.54 -8.45
CA VAL A 299 -15.66 -1.32 -9.15
C VAL A 299 -15.05 -1.26 -10.54
N SER A 300 -13.75 -1.52 -10.68
CA SER A 300 -13.08 -1.53 -11.99
C SER A 300 -13.57 -2.65 -12.92
N VAL A 301 -13.98 -3.79 -12.40
CA VAL A 301 -14.63 -4.83 -13.22
C VAL A 301 -15.99 -4.34 -13.73
N LEU A 302 -16.80 -3.70 -12.89
CA LEU A 302 -18.08 -3.13 -13.31
C LEU A 302 -17.88 -2.07 -14.42
N GLU A 303 -16.95 -1.14 -14.22
CA GLU A 303 -16.64 -0.08 -15.20
C GLU A 303 -16.18 -0.62 -16.55
N ASN A 304 -15.40 -1.70 -16.57
CA ASN A 304 -14.78 -2.21 -17.79
C ASN A 304 -15.57 -3.32 -18.48
N VAL A 305 -16.31 -4.13 -17.72
CA VAL A 305 -17.04 -5.30 -18.25
C VAL A 305 -18.51 -5.01 -18.46
N MET A 306 -19.09 -4.15 -17.61
CA MET A 306 -20.52 -3.85 -17.59
C MET A 306 -20.75 -2.32 -17.52
N PRO A 307 -20.23 -1.52 -18.47
CA PRO A 307 -20.34 -0.06 -18.41
C PRO A 307 -21.78 0.45 -18.46
N ASP A 308 -22.67 -0.27 -19.15
CA ASP A 308 -24.10 0.11 -19.31
C ASP A 308 -24.98 -0.35 -18.14
N THR A 309 -24.39 -0.74 -17.00
CA THR A 309 -25.17 -1.23 -15.86
C THR A 309 -25.83 -0.05 -15.15
N SER A 310 -27.11 -0.18 -14.81
CA SER A 310 -27.84 0.75 -13.93
C SER A 310 -27.24 0.92 -12.52
N LEU A 311 -26.19 0.14 -12.18
CA LEU A 311 -25.42 0.29 -10.96
C LEU A 311 -24.41 1.45 -11.02
N LEU A 312 -23.93 1.82 -12.22
CA LEU A 312 -22.91 2.85 -12.40
C LEU A 312 -23.52 4.21 -12.72
N TYR A 313 -24.44 4.25 -13.71
CA TYR A 313 -25.02 5.48 -14.23
C TYR A 313 -26.55 5.37 -14.27
N ASN A 314 -27.21 6.50 -13.99
CA ASN A 314 -28.64 6.66 -14.15
C ASN A 314 -28.98 6.89 -15.64
N GLU A 315 -30.27 6.90 -16.00
CA GLU A 315 -30.72 7.15 -17.34
C GLU A 315 -30.37 8.55 -17.87
N ASP A 316 -30.16 9.51 -16.98
CA ASP A 316 -29.73 10.89 -17.26
C ASP A 316 -28.21 11.05 -17.40
N GLY A 317 -27.45 9.94 -17.37
CA GLY A 317 -25.97 9.92 -17.43
C GLY A 317 -25.26 10.33 -16.13
N SER A 318 -26.00 10.67 -15.07
CA SER A 318 -25.39 10.96 -13.74
C SER A 318 -24.92 9.71 -13.04
N SER A 319 -23.90 9.83 -12.19
CA SER A 319 -23.40 8.72 -11.38
C SER A 319 -24.45 8.26 -10.36
N THR A 320 -24.62 6.94 -10.23
CA THR A 320 -25.52 6.42 -9.20
C THR A 320 -24.97 6.66 -7.80
N ARG A 321 -25.86 6.73 -6.82
CA ARG A 321 -25.48 6.83 -5.40
C ARG A 321 -24.58 5.67 -4.96
N PHE A 322 -24.84 4.46 -5.46
CA PHE A 322 -24.01 3.29 -5.18
C PHE A 322 -22.59 3.49 -5.69
N TYR A 323 -22.40 3.93 -6.93
CA TYR A 323 -21.10 4.13 -7.52
C TYR A 323 -20.30 5.23 -6.80
N THR A 324 -20.93 6.35 -6.48
CA THR A 324 -20.31 7.46 -5.73
C THR A 324 -19.86 7.00 -4.35
N LEU A 325 -20.72 6.31 -3.58
CA LEU A 325 -20.33 5.79 -2.26
C LEU A 325 -19.28 4.68 -2.33
N ALA A 326 -19.30 3.85 -3.37
CA ALA A 326 -18.30 2.81 -3.57
C ALA A 326 -16.91 3.39 -3.86
N THR A 327 -16.82 4.44 -4.69
CA THR A 327 -15.55 5.13 -4.97
C THR A 327 -15.01 5.89 -3.76
N ASP A 328 -15.87 6.52 -2.97
CA ASP A 328 -15.48 7.14 -1.70
C ASP A 328 -14.98 6.07 -0.71
N ALA A 329 -15.65 4.91 -0.61
CA ALA A 329 -15.22 3.79 0.22
C ALA A 329 -13.88 3.21 -0.24
N VAL A 330 -13.61 3.13 -1.54
CA VAL A 330 -12.29 2.73 -2.08
C VAL A 330 -11.20 3.66 -1.56
N SER A 331 -11.43 4.97 -1.56
CA SER A 331 -10.48 5.97 -1.08
C SER A 331 -10.20 5.82 0.43
N ILE A 332 -11.23 5.53 1.22
CA ILE A 332 -11.09 5.25 2.65
C ILE A 332 -10.32 3.94 2.88
N LEU A 333 -10.59 2.88 2.10
CA LEU A 333 -9.88 1.61 2.22
C LEU A 333 -8.39 1.74 1.89
N VAL A 334 -8.00 2.68 1.03
CA VAL A 334 -6.59 3.01 0.80
C VAL A 334 -5.95 3.57 2.07
N ALA A 335 -6.60 4.51 2.76
CA ALA A 335 -6.13 5.05 4.04
C ALA A 335 -6.12 3.97 5.15
N VAL A 336 -7.13 3.10 5.20
CA VAL A 336 -7.17 1.95 6.13
C VAL A 336 -6.01 1.00 5.89
N ASN A 337 -5.69 0.67 4.63
CA ASN A 337 -4.55 -0.18 4.29
C ASN A 337 -3.23 0.41 4.77
N SER A 338 -3.05 1.72 4.62
CA SER A 338 -1.91 2.47 5.14
C SER A 338 -1.82 2.39 6.68
N LEU A 339 -2.90 2.69 7.36
CA LEU A 339 -3.02 2.62 8.82
C LEU A 339 -2.70 1.22 9.38
N LEU A 340 -3.23 0.16 8.75
CA LEU A 340 -3.07 -1.22 9.24
C LEU A 340 -1.62 -1.71 9.25
N ARG A 341 -0.72 -1.08 8.51
CA ARG A 341 0.68 -1.52 8.44
C ARG A 341 1.41 -1.48 9.76
N LEU A 342 1.23 -0.43 10.57
CA LEU A 342 1.83 -0.37 11.90
C LEU A 342 1.39 -1.55 12.78
N PHE A 343 0.10 -1.88 12.72
CA PHE A 343 -0.46 -3.02 13.47
C PHE A 343 0.10 -4.35 12.98
N VAL A 344 0.18 -4.54 11.66
CA VAL A 344 0.78 -5.74 11.07
C VAL A 344 2.23 -5.91 11.50
N TYR A 345 3.04 -4.83 11.49
CA TYR A 345 4.43 -4.89 11.96
C TYR A 345 4.52 -5.26 13.44
N SER A 346 3.70 -4.65 14.29
CA SER A 346 3.71 -4.90 15.73
C SER A 346 3.23 -6.31 16.09
N LEU A 347 2.30 -6.87 15.33
CA LEU A 347 1.80 -8.23 15.56
C LEU A 347 2.76 -9.31 15.04
N CYS A 348 3.33 -9.10 13.86
CA CYS A 348 4.13 -10.13 13.19
C CYS A 348 5.62 -10.10 13.56
N ASN A 349 6.16 -8.99 14.09
CA ASN A 349 7.58 -8.83 14.35
C ASN A 349 7.86 -8.45 15.82
N PRO A 350 8.28 -9.43 16.67
CA PRO A 350 8.58 -9.18 18.08
C PRO A 350 9.66 -8.10 18.30
N SER A 351 10.74 -8.14 17.51
CA SER A 351 11.82 -7.14 17.62
C SER A 351 11.36 -5.72 17.29
N PHE A 352 10.41 -5.58 16.35
CA PHE A 352 9.79 -4.30 16.03
C PHE A 352 8.92 -3.82 17.20
N ARG A 353 8.17 -4.71 17.82
CA ARG A 353 7.33 -4.41 19.00
C ARG A 353 8.16 -3.92 20.17
N GLU A 354 9.31 -4.55 20.45
CA GLU A 354 10.25 -4.09 21.48
C GLU A 354 10.73 -2.66 21.21
N GLN A 355 11.17 -2.37 19.99
CA GLN A 355 11.59 -1.02 19.58
C GLN A 355 10.44 0.00 19.69
N LEU A 356 9.22 -0.38 19.32
CA LEU A 356 8.04 0.47 19.42
C LEU A 356 7.73 0.86 20.88
N VAL A 357 7.82 -0.11 21.79
CA VAL A 357 7.59 0.12 23.23
C VAL A 357 8.69 0.98 23.87
N GLU A 358 9.94 0.84 23.42
CA GLU A 358 11.06 1.67 23.87
C GLU A 358 10.92 3.13 23.44
N GLU A 359 10.47 3.37 22.20
CA GLU A 359 10.39 4.71 21.61
C GLU A 359 9.11 5.48 21.98
N ILE A 360 8.03 4.79 22.30
CA ILE A 360 6.73 5.39 22.58
C ILE A 360 6.19 4.88 23.92
N PRO A 361 6.37 5.66 25.00
CA PRO A 361 5.95 5.25 26.35
C PRO A 361 4.44 4.97 26.47
N LEU A 362 3.61 5.50 25.57
CA LEU A 362 2.17 5.23 25.54
C LEU A 362 1.88 3.74 25.27
N PHE A 363 2.66 3.10 24.39
CA PHE A 363 2.53 1.66 24.11
C PHE A 363 3.03 0.80 25.27
N LYS A 364 3.91 1.31 26.12
CA LYS A 364 4.36 0.62 27.33
C LYS A 364 3.20 0.38 28.31
N ALA A 365 2.33 1.35 28.46
CA ALA A 365 1.13 1.24 29.31
C ALA A 365 0.15 0.16 28.79
N CYS A 366 -0.02 0.07 27.46
CA CYS A 366 -0.92 -0.89 26.83
C CYS A 366 -0.38 -2.33 26.90
N CYS A 367 0.94 -2.54 26.71
CA CYS A 367 1.56 -3.86 26.81
C CYS A 367 1.65 -4.39 28.25
N THR A 368 1.71 -3.51 29.24
CA THR A 368 1.74 -3.92 30.67
C THR A 368 0.42 -4.55 31.10
N CYS A 369 -0.70 -4.21 30.45
CA CYS A 369 -2.00 -4.83 30.70
C CYS A 369 -2.09 -6.27 30.13
N CYS A 370 -1.35 -6.60 29.07
CA CYS A 370 -1.36 -7.95 28.47
C CYS A 370 -0.35 -8.92 29.10
N ASN A 371 0.65 -8.43 29.84
CA ASN A 371 1.76 -9.26 30.38
C ASN A 371 1.57 -9.69 31.84
N LYS A 372 0.34 -9.70 32.36
CA LYS A 372 0.11 -10.18 33.74
C LYS A 372 0.15 -11.69 33.94
N ASP A 373 0.21 -12.47 32.85
CA ASP A 373 0.16 -13.95 32.93
C ASP A 373 1.48 -14.68 32.66
N GLU A 374 2.60 -13.97 32.45
CA GLU A 374 3.89 -14.64 32.17
C GLU A 374 5.04 -14.01 32.98
N GLN A 375 4.95 -14.19 34.30
CA GLN A 375 6.09 -13.96 35.21
C GLN A 375 6.87 -15.26 35.40
N ASP A 376 7.89 -15.49 34.56
CA ASP A 376 9.02 -16.35 34.88
C ASP A 376 10.30 -15.49 34.83
N PRO A 377 10.91 -15.18 36.04
CA PRO A 377 11.92 -14.14 36.14
C PRO A 377 13.35 -14.74 36.11
N LYS A 378 13.79 -15.33 34.99
CA LYS A 378 15.18 -15.88 34.94
C LYS A 378 15.92 -15.82 33.60
N TYR A 379 15.55 -14.96 32.64
CA TYR A 379 16.43 -14.68 31.49
C TYR A 379 16.62 -13.17 31.29
N THR A 380 17.44 -12.61 32.16
CA THR A 380 17.79 -11.20 32.23
C THR A 380 18.78 -10.80 31.12
N GLN A 381 18.67 -9.59 30.68
CA GLN A 381 19.37 -8.76 29.66
C GLN A 381 20.88 -8.98 29.40
N VAL A 382 21.61 -9.69 30.23
CA VAL A 382 23.08 -9.89 30.12
C VAL A 382 23.42 -10.87 28.97
N GLY A 383 22.50 -11.75 28.58
CA GLY A 383 22.72 -12.71 27.49
C GLY A 383 22.63 -12.12 26.08
N TYR A 384 21.84 -11.04 25.87
CA TYR A 384 21.58 -10.51 24.54
C TYR A 384 22.73 -9.71 23.92
N GLN A 385 23.45 -8.92 24.71
CA GLN A 385 24.58 -8.12 24.21
C GLN A 385 25.79 -8.97 23.85
N ASN A 386 26.06 -10.02 24.59
CA ASN A 386 27.20 -10.92 24.32
C ASN A 386 26.95 -11.84 23.11
N LEU A 387 25.70 -12.23 22.84
CA LEU A 387 25.38 -13.06 21.68
C LEU A 387 25.43 -12.30 20.34
N MET A 388 25.18 -10.98 20.36
CA MET A 388 25.26 -10.13 19.14
C MET A 388 26.70 -9.94 18.65
N MET A 389 27.70 -10.05 19.52
CA MET A 389 29.13 -9.94 19.14
C MET A 389 29.72 -11.25 18.62
N SER A 390 29.12 -12.40 18.91
CA SER A 390 29.67 -13.71 18.52
C SER A 390 29.21 -14.20 17.14
N CYS A 391 28.16 -13.63 16.56
CA CYS A 391 27.69 -13.94 15.21
C CYS A 391 28.29 -13.00 14.14
N GLY A 392 29.59 -12.85 14.09
CA GLY A 392 30.31 -12.14 13.02
C GLY A 392 30.11 -12.78 11.64
N PRO A 393 30.34 -12.05 10.54
CA PRO A 393 30.24 -12.63 9.20
C PRO A 393 31.32 -13.71 9.03
N HIS A 394 30.87 -14.94 8.78
CA HIS A 394 31.76 -16.07 8.48
C HIS A 394 32.53 -15.77 7.18
N PRO A 395 33.86 -15.96 7.14
CA PRO A 395 34.62 -15.85 5.90
C PRO A 395 34.12 -16.90 4.90
N GLN A 396 33.85 -16.45 3.68
CA GLN A 396 33.50 -17.33 2.57
C GLN A 396 34.71 -18.21 2.23
N HIS A 397 34.67 -19.48 2.58
CA HIS A 397 35.58 -20.44 2.03
C HIS A 397 35.23 -20.65 0.53
N PRO A 398 36.21 -20.56 -0.36
CA PRO A 398 36.01 -20.91 -1.76
C PRO A 398 35.79 -22.42 -1.84
N VAL A 399 34.63 -22.85 -2.31
CA VAL A 399 34.44 -24.24 -2.74
C VAL A 399 35.12 -24.37 -4.06
N MET A 400 36.29 -25.07 -4.09
CA MET A 400 36.87 -25.63 -5.28
C MET A 400 35.96 -26.74 -5.83
N LEU A 401 35.78 -26.68 -7.15
CA LEU A 401 35.19 -27.65 -8.07
C LEU A 401 33.67 -27.81 -8.03
#